data_400ec039a1d1c641cfbd464cb5e81b11
#
_entry.id   400ec039a1d1c641cfbd464cb5e81b11
#
_cell.length_a   1.000
_cell.length_b   1.000
_cell.length_c   1.000
_cell.angle_alpha   90.00
_cell.angle_beta   90.00
_cell.angle_gamma   90.00
#
_symmetry.space_group_name_H-M   'P 1'
#
loop_
_entity.id
_entity.type
_entity.pdbx_description
1 polymer ?
#
loop_
_entity_poly.entity_id
_entity_poly.type
_entity_poly.pdbx_seq_one_letter_code
_entity_poly.pdbx_strand_id
1 'polypeptide(L)'
;YDGKVRIKECKEMIKALHDAGISVVMDVVYNHTYSTDSCFQYTVPNYYYRMKTTGAFSNGSGCGNEGATERAMYRQYVIDSLKYWVNEYHVDGFRFDLMGLMDVETMNMAREALDQIDPRITMWGEGWAGGDSYHPTNTCSGTKFYPATQANASRLSDRIAIFNDGIRDGIKGSAMEINDVGFIQGSKSSAKGVSYGVRANSSGTYKWKAQAPSQCVTYDACHDNATLYDQIIASTGLADYGERNSEAVKMNRLASAIIYTSQGISFTLA
;
A
#
# COMPACT_ATOMS: atom_id res chain seq x y z
N TYR A 1 24.38 20.91 -9.87
CA TYR A 1 23.08 20.42 -9.42
C TYR A 1 22.71 21.16 -8.13
N ASP A 2 21.71 22.05 -8.18
CA ASP A 2 21.28 22.84 -7.00
C ASP A 2 20.05 22.17 -6.38
N GLY A 3 20.20 21.59 -5.18
CA GLY A 3 19.13 20.92 -4.45
C GLY A 3 17.98 21.87 -4.06
N LYS A 4 18.27 23.14 -3.84
CA LYS A 4 17.24 24.15 -3.48
C LYS A 4 16.25 24.36 -4.64
N VAL A 5 16.71 24.28 -5.89
CA VAL A 5 15.85 24.38 -7.07
C VAL A 5 14.89 23.19 -7.11
N ARG A 6 15.36 21.97 -6.81
CA ARG A 6 14.50 20.76 -6.80
C ARG A 6 13.43 20.82 -5.70
N ILE A 7 13.80 21.32 -4.52
CA ILE A 7 12.85 21.54 -3.43
C ILE A 7 11.75 22.51 -3.86
N LYS A 8 12.14 23.65 -4.46
CA LYS A 8 11.20 24.65 -4.94
C LYS A 8 10.25 24.09 -6.00
N GLU A 9 10.77 23.40 -7.01
CA GLU A 9 9.99 22.77 -8.08
C GLU A 9 8.98 21.74 -7.53
N CYS A 10 9.38 20.93 -6.56
CA CYS A 10 8.47 19.98 -5.90
C CYS A 10 7.32 20.71 -5.19
N LYS A 11 7.62 21.76 -4.43
CA LYS A 11 6.59 22.58 -3.76
C LYS A 11 5.68 23.31 -4.76
N GLU A 12 6.22 23.79 -5.87
CA GLU A 12 5.45 24.43 -6.95
C GLU A 12 4.52 23.42 -7.65
N MET A 13 4.99 22.20 -7.89
CA MET A 13 4.16 21.10 -8.42
C MET A 13 2.98 20.78 -7.50
N ILE A 14 3.25 20.58 -6.20
CA ILE A 14 2.19 20.28 -5.21
C ILE A 14 1.18 21.44 -5.17
N LYS A 15 1.67 22.69 -5.13
CA LYS A 15 0.79 23.85 -5.16
C LYS A 15 -0.09 23.91 -6.40
N ALA A 16 0.45 23.62 -7.57
CA ALA A 16 -0.31 23.61 -8.83
C ALA A 16 -1.42 22.55 -8.84
N LEU A 17 -1.14 21.36 -8.25
CA LEU A 17 -2.15 20.33 -8.06
C LEU A 17 -3.25 20.77 -7.10
N HIS A 18 -2.90 21.38 -5.98
CA HIS A 18 -3.86 21.95 -5.03
C HIS A 18 -4.72 23.06 -5.66
N ASP A 19 -4.11 23.95 -6.45
CA ASP A 19 -4.84 25.00 -7.17
C ASP A 19 -5.86 24.42 -8.17
N ALA A 20 -5.61 23.21 -8.67
CA ALA A 20 -6.54 22.42 -9.51
C ALA A 20 -7.54 21.56 -8.70
N GLY A 21 -7.52 21.63 -7.37
CA GLY A 21 -8.40 20.84 -6.50
C GLY A 21 -8.00 19.37 -6.35
N ILE A 22 -6.73 19.05 -6.64
CA ILE A 22 -6.19 17.67 -6.57
C ILE A 22 -5.31 17.54 -5.34
N SER A 23 -5.65 16.59 -4.46
CA SER A 23 -4.83 16.22 -3.31
C SER A 23 -3.59 15.41 -3.73
N VAL A 24 -2.50 15.56 -2.99
CA VAL A 24 -1.22 14.90 -3.27
C VAL A 24 -0.90 13.88 -2.20
N VAL A 25 -0.72 12.64 -2.62
CA VAL A 25 -0.32 11.53 -1.76
C VAL A 25 1.09 11.10 -2.10
N MET A 26 1.93 11.00 -1.08
CA MET A 26 3.31 10.56 -1.23
C MET A 26 3.41 9.05 -1.04
N ASP A 27 4.05 8.38 -1.98
CA ASP A 27 4.45 6.98 -1.84
C ASP A 27 5.75 6.90 -1.05
N VAL A 28 5.72 6.20 0.09
CA VAL A 28 6.84 6.16 1.04
C VAL A 28 7.33 4.74 1.30
N VAL A 29 8.64 4.60 1.32
CA VAL A 29 9.34 3.34 1.57
C VAL A 29 10.09 3.43 2.89
N TYR A 30 9.48 2.96 3.98
CA TYR A 30 10.12 2.85 5.29
C TYR A 30 10.39 1.40 5.71
N ASN A 31 9.97 0.46 4.89
CA ASN A 31 10.09 -0.96 5.19
C ASN A 31 11.51 -1.50 4.96
N HIS A 32 12.31 -0.86 4.08
CA HIS A 32 13.71 -1.21 3.80
C HIS A 32 14.49 -0.01 3.27
N THR A 33 15.79 -0.18 3.07
CA THR A 33 16.64 0.75 2.31
C THR A 33 17.27 0.02 1.14
N TYR A 34 17.71 0.77 0.12
CA TYR A 34 18.38 0.19 -1.05
C TYR A 34 19.60 -0.68 -0.66
N SER A 35 20.33 -0.28 0.37
CA SER A 35 21.48 -0.99 0.88
C SER A 35 21.61 -0.76 2.39
N THR A 36 22.20 -1.72 3.11
CA THR A 36 22.60 -1.53 4.50
C THR A 36 23.86 -0.66 4.64
N ASP A 37 24.54 -0.34 3.54
CA ASP A 37 25.56 0.70 3.46
C ASP A 37 24.89 2.09 3.51
N SER A 38 24.49 2.51 4.69
CA SER A 38 23.61 3.64 4.92
C SER A 38 23.96 4.41 6.19
N CYS A 39 23.46 5.66 6.28
CA CYS A 39 23.61 6.48 7.48
C CYS A 39 23.08 5.78 8.74
N PHE A 40 22.02 4.97 8.63
CA PHE A 40 21.48 4.22 9.76
C PHE A 40 22.48 3.24 10.34
N GLN A 41 23.15 2.47 9.48
CA GLN A 41 24.13 1.48 9.93
C GLN A 41 25.41 2.12 10.44
N TYR A 42 25.79 3.27 9.86
CA TYR A 42 26.97 4.02 10.33
C TYR A 42 26.74 4.75 11.65
N THR A 43 25.50 5.20 11.91
CA THR A 43 25.18 5.92 13.16
C THR A 43 25.09 4.96 14.34
N VAL A 44 24.29 3.90 14.24
CA VAL A 44 24.18 2.87 15.28
C VAL A 44 24.05 1.49 14.60
N PRO A 45 25.17 0.75 14.47
CA PRO A 45 25.18 -0.55 13.82
C PRO A 45 24.12 -1.50 14.38
N ASN A 46 23.37 -2.15 13.47
CA ASN A 46 22.35 -3.16 13.78
C ASN A 46 21.16 -2.68 14.63
N TYR A 47 20.99 -1.36 14.80
CA TYR A 47 19.86 -0.81 15.54
C TYR A 47 18.65 -0.53 14.65
N TYR A 48 18.86 0.15 13.54
CA TYR A 48 17.77 0.62 12.67
C TYR A 48 17.23 -0.47 11.73
N TYR A 49 18.00 -1.53 11.54
CA TYR A 49 17.56 -2.69 10.77
C TYR A 49 17.13 -3.83 11.67
N ARG A 50 16.10 -4.56 11.24
CA ARG A 50 15.63 -5.76 11.93
C ARG A 50 16.59 -6.90 11.71
N MET A 51 17.06 -7.46 12.82
CA MET A 51 18.09 -8.51 12.86
C MET A 51 17.46 -9.83 13.29
N LYS A 52 17.82 -10.91 12.61
CA LYS A 52 17.54 -12.28 13.06
C LYS A 52 18.38 -12.64 14.26
N THR A 53 18.00 -13.65 15.00
CA THR A 53 18.78 -14.19 16.14
C THR A 53 20.16 -14.71 15.73
N THR A 54 20.36 -15.03 14.46
CA THR A 54 21.64 -15.45 13.87
C THR A 54 22.60 -14.29 13.62
N GLY A 55 22.17 -13.05 13.79
CA GLY A 55 22.94 -11.85 13.45
C GLY A 55 22.80 -11.43 11.97
N ALA A 56 22.03 -12.14 11.17
CA ALA A 56 21.72 -11.74 9.79
C ALA A 56 20.58 -10.70 9.75
N PHE A 57 20.54 -9.88 8.70
CA PHE A 57 19.41 -8.99 8.43
C PHE A 57 18.15 -9.80 8.10
N SER A 58 17.00 -9.34 8.62
CA SER A 58 15.69 -9.79 8.16
C SER A 58 15.47 -9.33 6.73
N ASN A 59 14.77 -10.11 5.91
CA ASN A 59 14.63 -9.86 4.47
C ASN A 59 13.22 -10.17 3.92
N GLY A 60 12.19 -9.77 4.64
CA GLY A 60 10.81 -9.92 4.16
C GLY A 60 10.49 -9.07 2.94
N SER A 61 11.25 -7.98 2.74
CA SER A 61 11.13 -7.14 1.54
C SER A 61 11.65 -7.81 0.26
N GLY A 62 12.55 -8.81 0.39
CA GLY A 62 13.32 -9.34 -0.73
C GLY A 62 14.50 -8.46 -1.17
N CYS A 63 14.68 -7.29 -0.53
CA CYS A 63 15.72 -6.29 -0.87
C CYS A 63 16.97 -6.39 0.02
N GLY A 64 17.08 -7.45 0.83
CA GLY A 64 18.25 -7.73 1.66
C GLY A 64 18.21 -7.16 3.07
N ASN A 65 17.22 -6.34 3.43
CA ASN A 65 17.09 -5.75 4.76
C ASN A 65 15.63 -5.36 5.07
N GLU A 66 15.36 -5.06 6.34
CA GLU A 66 14.09 -4.48 6.80
C GLU A 66 14.36 -3.40 7.84
N GLY A 67 13.59 -2.33 7.80
CA GLY A 67 13.55 -1.31 8.85
C GLY A 67 12.90 -1.84 10.13
N ALA A 68 13.55 -1.61 11.26
CA ALA A 68 13.08 -2.05 12.58
C ALA A 68 12.09 -1.03 13.18
N THR A 69 10.89 -0.91 12.62
CA THR A 69 9.89 0.08 13.04
C THR A 69 9.45 -0.10 14.48
N GLU A 70 9.55 -1.29 15.02
CA GLU A 70 9.30 -1.61 16.43
C GLU A 70 10.32 -0.99 17.42
N ARG A 71 11.41 -0.40 16.92
CA ARG A 71 12.44 0.25 17.75
C ARG A 71 12.21 1.75 17.84
N ALA A 72 12.40 2.31 19.03
CA ALA A 72 12.02 3.68 19.37
C ALA A 72 12.54 4.74 18.39
N MET A 73 13.84 4.72 18.06
CA MET A 73 14.43 5.75 17.20
C MET A 73 14.04 5.60 15.73
N TYR A 74 13.81 4.35 15.25
CA TYR A 74 13.31 4.18 13.88
C TYR A 74 11.85 4.59 13.75
N ARG A 75 11.01 4.25 14.73
CA ARG A 75 9.64 4.74 14.86
C ARG A 75 9.59 6.27 14.87
N GLN A 76 10.43 6.90 15.69
CA GLN A 76 10.52 8.37 15.76
C GLN A 76 10.91 8.97 14.40
N TYR A 77 11.90 8.37 13.74
CA TYR A 77 12.31 8.79 12.38
C TYR A 77 11.16 8.74 11.40
N VAL A 78 10.37 7.64 11.38
CA VAL A 78 9.20 7.52 10.51
C VAL A 78 8.18 8.62 10.79
N ILE A 79 7.80 8.80 12.06
CA ILE A 79 6.80 9.80 12.46
C ILE A 79 7.27 11.23 12.14
N ASP A 80 8.51 11.56 12.45
CA ASP A 80 9.06 12.90 12.18
C ASP A 80 9.17 13.17 10.67
N SER A 81 9.54 12.15 9.88
CA SER A 81 9.57 12.25 8.42
C SER A 81 8.18 12.52 7.85
N LEU A 82 7.15 11.81 8.29
CA LEU A 82 5.77 12.04 7.85
C LEU A 82 5.30 13.46 8.20
N LYS A 83 5.55 13.91 9.44
CA LYS A 83 5.23 15.29 9.87
C LYS A 83 5.97 16.33 9.05
N TYR A 84 7.24 16.09 8.70
CA TYR A 84 8.04 16.98 7.86
C TYR A 84 7.41 17.15 6.48
N TRP A 85 7.01 16.06 5.82
CA TRP A 85 6.38 16.12 4.50
C TRP A 85 5.04 16.87 4.52
N VAL A 86 4.24 16.68 5.56
CA VAL A 86 2.99 17.43 5.73
C VAL A 86 3.25 18.93 5.96
N ASN A 87 4.13 19.26 6.90
CA ASN A 87 4.35 20.65 7.30
C ASN A 87 5.10 21.48 6.24
N GLU A 88 6.09 20.85 5.58
CA GLU A 88 6.97 21.55 4.63
C GLU A 88 6.48 21.47 3.18
N TYR A 89 5.82 20.39 2.79
CA TYR A 89 5.38 20.19 1.41
C TYR A 89 3.87 20.15 1.24
N HIS A 90 3.13 20.14 2.34
CA HIS A 90 1.66 20.13 2.36
C HIS A 90 1.06 18.91 1.64
N VAL A 91 1.70 17.75 1.75
CA VAL A 91 1.10 16.51 1.21
C VAL A 91 -0.16 16.13 2.00
N ASP A 92 -1.16 15.58 1.30
CA ASP A 92 -2.48 15.26 1.86
C ASP A 92 -2.59 13.81 2.32
N GLY A 93 -1.57 13.00 2.09
CA GLY A 93 -1.59 11.61 2.52
C GLY A 93 -0.34 10.83 2.17
N PHE A 94 -0.34 9.57 2.59
CA PHE A 94 0.77 8.63 2.39
C PHE A 94 0.28 7.26 1.98
N ARG A 95 0.92 6.71 0.94
CA ARG A 95 0.85 5.27 0.60
C ARG A 95 2.12 4.61 1.11
N PHE A 96 1.98 3.57 1.92
CA PHE A 96 3.11 2.84 2.49
C PHE A 96 3.40 1.59 1.67
N ASP A 97 4.54 1.60 1.00
CA ASP A 97 5.10 0.43 0.36
C ASP A 97 5.34 -0.66 1.40
N LEU A 98 4.99 -1.91 1.07
CA LEU A 98 5.12 -3.07 1.95
C LEU A 98 4.80 -2.76 3.43
N MET A 99 3.68 -2.07 3.67
CA MET A 99 3.23 -1.69 5.03
C MET A 99 3.19 -2.90 5.97
N GLY A 100 2.93 -4.09 5.44
CA GLY A 100 2.89 -5.33 6.20
C GLY A 100 4.21 -5.74 6.85
N LEU A 101 5.34 -5.11 6.51
CA LEU A 101 6.62 -5.30 7.19
C LEU A 101 6.82 -4.35 8.38
N MET A 102 6.01 -3.29 8.46
CA MET A 102 5.98 -2.37 9.60
C MET A 102 5.11 -2.93 10.73
N ASP A 103 5.31 -2.45 11.94
CA ASP A 103 4.48 -2.87 13.06
C ASP A 103 3.22 -2.00 13.24
N VAL A 104 2.15 -2.63 13.72
CA VAL A 104 0.85 -2.00 13.98
C VAL A 104 0.96 -0.80 14.92
N GLU A 105 1.78 -0.88 15.96
CA GLU A 105 1.90 0.19 16.94
C GLU A 105 2.49 1.46 16.30
N THR A 106 3.55 1.31 15.50
CA THR A 106 4.15 2.42 14.76
C THR A 106 3.14 3.04 13.78
N MET A 107 2.38 2.22 13.07
CA MET A 107 1.35 2.74 12.15
C MET A 107 0.25 3.52 12.86
N ASN A 108 -0.23 3.01 14.00
CA ASN A 108 -1.24 3.71 14.80
C ASN A 108 -0.70 5.01 15.39
N MET A 109 0.53 5.01 15.93
CA MET A 109 1.18 6.23 16.44
C MET A 109 1.43 7.26 15.34
N ALA A 110 1.80 6.83 14.13
CA ALA A 110 1.90 7.71 12.98
C ALA A 110 0.55 8.33 12.62
N ARG A 111 -0.55 7.54 12.64
CA ARG A 111 -1.90 8.05 12.43
C ARG A 111 -2.30 9.10 13.47
N GLU A 112 -2.06 8.82 14.73
CA GLU A 112 -2.34 9.77 15.83
C GLU A 112 -1.53 11.07 15.68
N ALA A 113 -0.25 10.97 15.33
CA ALA A 113 0.61 12.13 15.13
C ALA A 113 0.17 13.00 13.95
N LEU A 114 -0.30 12.40 12.86
CA LEU A 114 -0.85 13.12 11.71
C LEU A 114 -2.21 13.74 12.01
N ASP A 115 -3.06 13.09 12.81
CA ASP A 115 -4.35 13.62 13.26
C ASP A 115 -4.22 14.90 14.10
N GLN A 116 -3.11 15.07 14.81
CA GLN A 116 -2.81 16.31 15.54
C GLN A 116 -2.48 17.48 14.59
N ILE A 117 -2.08 17.21 13.36
CA ILE A 117 -1.82 18.24 12.35
C ILE A 117 -3.10 18.51 11.56
N ASP A 118 -3.63 17.47 10.90
CA ASP A 118 -4.88 17.54 10.15
C ASP A 118 -5.51 16.12 10.04
N PRO A 119 -6.71 15.92 10.60
CA PRO A 119 -7.38 14.62 10.53
C PRO A 119 -7.81 14.21 9.11
N ARG A 120 -7.73 15.10 8.12
CA ARG A 120 -8.01 14.78 6.71
C ARG A 120 -6.86 14.09 6.00
N ILE A 121 -5.65 14.09 6.56
CA ILE A 121 -4.50 13.39 5.99
C ILE A 121 -4.84 11.91 5.88
N THR A 122 -4.69 11.35 4.69
CA THR A 122 -5.02 9.96 4.40
C THR A 122 -3.81 9.04 4.62
N MET A 123 -4.06 7.79 5.02
CA MET A 123 -3.02 6.75 5.14
C MET A 123 -3.54 5.44 4.59
N TRP A 124 -2.79 4.82 3.70
CA TRP A 124 -3.04 3.45 3.27
C TRP A 124 -1.74 2.77 2.85
N GLY A 125 -1.78 1.46 2.69
CA GLY A 125 -0.59 0.72 2.25
C GLY A 125 -0.84 -0.74 1.92
N GLU A 126 0.24 -1.39 1.55
CA GLU A 126 0.28 -2.80 1.20
C GLU A 126 0.39 -3.67 2.44
N GLY A 127 -0.74 -4.23 2.86
CA GLY A 127 -0.83 -5.10 4.02
C GLY A 127 -0.46 -6.56 3.73
N TRP A 128 0.54 -6.80 2.89
CA TRP A 128 1.02 -8.14 2.56
C TRP A 128 1.95 -8.68 3.66
N ALA A 129 1.89 -9.97 3.91
CA ALA A 129 2.94 -10.64 4.66
C ALA A 129 4.23 -10.64 3.83
N GLY A 130 5.34 -10.26 4.45
CA GLY A 130 6.65 -10.36 3.80
C GLY A 130 7.10 -11.80 3.62
N GLY A 131 8.20 -11.99 2.88
CA GLY A 131 8.83 -13.29 2.68
C GLY A 131 9.55 -13.78 3.95
N ASP A 132 10.89 -13.77 3.94
CA ASP A 132 11.73 -14.19 5.07
C ASP A 132 11.87 -13.07 6.13
N SER A 133 10.74 -12.69 6.74
CA SER A 133 10.66 -11.65 7.76
C SER A 133 10.80 -12.22 9.17
N TYR A 134 11.68 -11.63 9.98
CA TYR A 134 11.78 -11.92 11.40
C TYR A 134 10.84 -11.02 12.19
N HIS A 135 10.01 -11.63 13.03
CA HIS A 135 9.12 -10.89 13.91
C HIS A 135 9.63 -10.96 15.36
N PRO A 136 10.02 -9.83 15.97
CA PRO A 136 10.37 -9.80 17.39
C PRO A 136 9.15 -10.09 18.25
N THR A 137 9.36 -10.49 19.49
CA THR A 137 8.27 -10.79 20.44
C THR A 137 7.49 -9.52 20.79
N ASN A 138 8.21 -8.44 21.07
CA ASN A 138 7.63 -7.17 21.53
C ASN A 138 8.23 -5.98 20.77
N THR A 139 7.51 -4.89 20.78
CA THR A 139 7.97 -3.55 20.37
C THR A 139 8.76 -2.90 21.50
N CYS A 140 9.35 -1.73 21.24
CA CYS A 140 10.07 -0.93 22.26
C CYS A 140 9.18 -0.47 23.43
N SER A 141 7.87 -0.39 23.23
CA SER A 141 6.90 -0.05 24.28
C SER A 141 6.52 -1.24 25.16
N GLY A 142 7.09 -2.43 24.89
CA GLY A 142 6.75 -3.66 25.60
C GLY A 142 5.46 -4.34 25.13
N THR A 143 4.77 -3.79 24.14
CA THR A 143 3.60 -4.41 23.54
C THR A 143 4.00 -5.54 22.59
N LYS A 144 3.12 -6.53 22.42
CA LYS A 144 3.38 -7.62 21.48
C LYS A 144 3.50 -7.07 20.05
N PHE A 145 4.52 -7.52 19.33
CA PHE A 145 4.70 -7.19 17.92
C PHE A 145 3.59 -7.82 17.06
N TYR A 146 2.98 -7.02 16.23
CA TYR A 146 2.05 -7.44 15.17
C TYR A 146 2.42 -6.72 13.88
N PRO A 147 2.68 -7.44 12.77
CA PRO A 147 2.89 -6.79 11.48
C PRO A 147 1.60 -6.13 10.99
N ALA A 148 1.71 -4.99 10.31
CA ALA A 148 0.58 -4.21 9.81
C ALA A 148 -0.04 -4.82 8.54
N THR A 149 -0.43 -6.10 8.63
CA THR A 149 -0.99 -6.89 7.54
C THR A 149 -2.52 -6.92 7.58
N GLN A 150 -3.11 -7.39 6.48
CA GLN A 150 -4.55 -7.67 6.39
C GLN A 150 -5.05 -8.56 7.55
N ALA A 151 -4.26 -9.54 7.97
CA ALA A 151 -4.61 -10.43 9.09
C ALA A 151 -4.71 -9.69 10.44
N ASN A 152 -4.06 -8.56 10.58
CA ASN A 152 -4.07 -7.71 11.76
C ASN A 152 -4.89 -6.42 11.58
N ALA A 153 -5.73 -6.33 10.55
CA ALA A 153 -6.54 -5.15 10.25
C ALA A 153 -7.36 -4.66 11.44
N SER A 154 -7.88 -5.58 12.27
CA SER A 154 -8.62 -5.24 13.49
C SER A 154 -7.80 -4.56 14.61
N ARG A 155 -6.47 -4.50 14.45
CA ARG A 155 -5.55 -3.86 15.39
C ARG A 155 -5.06 -2.50 14.90
N LEU A 156 -5.17 -2.24 13.59
CA LEU A 156 -4.92 -0.94 13.00
C LEU A 156 -6.12 -0.02 13.24
N SER A 157 -5.89 1.27 13.30
CA SER A 157 -6.97 2.25 13.18
C SER A 157 -7.79 1.97 11.91
N ASP A 158 -9.10 2.11 11.96
CA ASP A 158 -10.00 1.99 10.79
C ASP A 158 -9.78 3.10 9.74
N ARG A 159 -8.91 4.07 10.06
CA ARG A 159 -8.45 5.15 9.19
C ARG A 159 -7.08 4.89 8.55
N ILE A 160 -6.52 3.70 8.74
CA ILE A 160 -5.36 3.20 7.99
C ILE A 160 -5.88 2.15 7.03
N ALA A 161 -6.01 2.51 5.76
CA ALA A 161 -6.57 1.61 4.77
C ALA A 161 -5.54 0.62 4.23
N ILE A 162 -6.04 -0.49 3.73
CA ILE A 162 -5.24 -1.61 3.24
C ILE A 162 -5.71 -1.97 1.83
N PHE A 163 -4.80 -2.16 0.90
CA PHE A 163 -5.12 -2.66 -0.44
C PHE A 163 -5.83 -4.02 -0.37
N ASN A 164 -6.94 -4.15 -1.10
CA ASN A 164 -7.75 -5.35 -1.13
C ASN A 164 -7.44 -6.19 -2.38
N ASP A 165 -6.45 -7.08 -2.28
CA ASP A 165 -6.13 -8.05 -3.33
C ASP A 165 -7.29 -9.00 -3.66
N GLY A 166 -8.21 -9.20 -2.73
CA GLY A 166 -9.38 -10.06 -2.94
C GLY A 166 -10.31 -9.55 -4.03
N ILE A 167 -10.57 -8.23 -4.10
CA ILE A 167 -11.39 -7.66 -5.18
C ILE A 167 -10.57 -7.52 -6.46
N ARG A 168 -9.29 -7.13 -6.38
CA ARG A 168 -8.40 -7.06 -7.53
C ARG A 168 -8.38 -8.38 -8.30
N ASP A 169 -8.01 -9.45 -7.60
CA ASP A 169 -7.91 -10.79 -8.20
C ASP A 169 -9.31 -11.33 -8.59
N GLY A 170 -10.33 -10.97 -7.83
CA GLY A 170 -11.73 -11.30 -8.18
C GLY A 170 -12.18 -10.67 -9.49
N ILE A 171 -11.77 -9.43 -9.77
CA ILE A 171 -12.13 -8.72 -11.00
C ILE A 171 -11.38 -9.28 -12.20
N LYS A 172 -10.04 -9.35 -12.13
CA LYS A 172 -9.19 -9.56 -13.30
C LYS A 172 -8.44 -10.90 -13.35
N GLY A 173 -8.55 -11.74 -12.31
CA GLY A 173 -7.68 -12.88 -12.10
C GLY A 173 -6.45 -12.53 -11.28
N SER A 174 -5.63 -13.51 -10.91
CA SER A 174 -4.42 -13.31 -10.12
C SER A 174 -3.48 -12.31 -10.79
N ALA A 175 -3.03 -11.31 -10.02
CA ALA A 175 -2.05 -10.35 -10.53
C ALA A 175 -0.67 -10.98 -10.79
N MET A 176 -0.38 -12.15 -10.19
CA MET A 176 0.88 -12.87 -10.38
C MET A 176 0.88 -13.78 -11.62
N GLU A 177 -0.30 -14.00 -12.24
CA GLU A 177 -0.49 -14.91 -13.36
C GLU A 177 -1.21 -14.18 -14.49
N ILE A 178 -0.46 -13.62 -15.44
CA ILE A 178 -1.00 -12.75 -16.49
C ILE A 178 -2.12 -13.41 -17.34
N ASN A 179 -2.12 -14.72 -17.42
CA ASN A 179 -3.12 -15.50 -18.17
C ASN A 179 -4.32 -15.94 -17.32
N ASP A 180 -4.34 -15.63 -15.99
CA ASP A 180 -5.48 -15.98 -15.15
C ASP A 180 -6.69 -15.09 -15.46
N VAL A 181 -7.89 -15.65 -15.28
CA VAL A 181 -9.17 -15.01 -15.63
C VAL A 181 -9.98 -14.68 -14.38
N GLY A 182 -10.49 -13.47 -14.31
CA GLY A 182 -11.38 -13.03 -13.27
C GLY A 182 -12.84 -12.92 -13.71
N PHE A 183 -13.63 -12.24 -12.91
CA PHE A 183 -15.06 -12.06 -13.12
C PHE A 183 -15.38 -11.37 -14.46
N ILE A 184 -14.63 -10.34 -14.84
CA ILE A 184 -14.86 -9.58 -16.08
C ILE A 184 -14.58 -10.39 -17.34
N GLN A 185 -13.74 -11.45 -17.25
CA GLN A 185 -13.49 -12.38 -18.34
C GLN A 185 -14.44 -13.61 -18.29
N GLY A 186 -15.44 -13.62 -17.40
CA GLY A 186 -16.46 -14.66 -17.31
C GLY A 186 -16.24 -15.73 -16.26
N SER A 187 -15.22 -15.64 -15.39
CA SER A 187 -14.98 -16.58 -14.29
C SER A 187 -16.06 -16.45 -13.20
N LYS A 188 -16.95 -17.44 -13.11
CA LYS A 188 -17.98 -17.49 -12.06
C LYS A 188 -17.40 -17.73 -10.66
N SER A 189 -16.31 -18.46 -10.54
CA SER A 189 -15.63 -18.73 -9.27
C SER A 189 -15.09 -17.46 -8.62
N SER A 190 -14.73 -16.46 -9.41
CA SER A 190 -14.19 -15.16 -8.97
C SER A 190 -15.27 -14.22 -8.41
N ALA A 191 -16.56 -14.49 -8.64
CA ALA A 191 -17.68 -13.69 -8.17
C ALA A 191 -17.69 -13.52 -6.64
N LYS A 192 -17.17 -14.48 -5.88
CA LYS A 192 -17.06 -14.38 -4.42
C LYS A 192 -16.15 -13.24 -3.99
N GLY A 193 -14.96 -13.12 -4.59
CA GLY A 193 -14.01 -12.03 -4.32
C GLY A 193 -14.62 -10.66 -4.62
N VAL A 194 -15.29 -10.53 -5.76
CA VAL A 194 -16.01 -9.30 -6.14
C VAL A 194 -17.13 -9.00 -5.12
N SER A 195 -17.96 -9.99 -4.77
CA SER A 195 -19.09 -9.80 -3.85
C SER A 195 -18.68 -9.30 -2.46
N TYR A 196 -17.55 -9.75 -1.91
CA TYR A 196 -17.01 -9.23 -0.65
C TYR A 196 -16.34 -7.86 -0.85
N GLY A 197 -15.60 -7.71 -1.97
CA GLY A 197 -14.86 -6.51 -2.27
C GLY A 197 -15.73 -5.29 -2.51
N VAL A 198 -16.87 -5.40 -3.20
CA VAL A 198 -17.82 -4.29 -3.42
C VAL A 198 -18.41 -3.74 -2.10
N ARG A 199 -18.32 -4.50 -1.02
CA ARG A 199 -18.68 -4.10 0.34
C ARG A 199 -17.46 -3.76 1.20
N ALA A 200 -16.31 -3.48 0.55
CA ALA A 200 -15.04 -3.16 1.20
C ALA A 200 -14.61 -4.21 2.25
N ASN A 201 -14.90 -5.49 2.06
CA ASN A 201 -14.65 -6.56 3.03
C ASN A 201 -15.21 -6.28 4.45
N SER A 202 -16.10 -5.32 4.64
CA SER A 202 -16.61 -4.93 5.96
C SER A 202 -17.73 -5.82 6.48
N SER A 203 -18.48 -6.47 5.59
CA SER A 203 -19.68 -7.26 5.92
C SER A 203 -19.46 -8.78 6.00
N GLY A 204 -18.22 -9.22 6.18
CA GLY A 204 -17.86 -10.65 6.28
C GLY A 204 -16.39 -10.86 5.98
N THR A 205 -15.93 -12.10 6.05
CA THR A 205 -14.53 -12.46 5.86
C THR A 205 -14.31 -13.13 4.50
N TYR A 206 -13.50 -12.50 3.65
CA TYR A 206 -12.92 -13.12 2.47
C TYR A 206 -11.45 -12.71 2.40
N LYS A 207 -10.54 -13.66 2.59
CA LYS A 207 -9.11 -13.48 2.88
C LYS A 207 -8.91 -12.71 4.21
N TRP A 208 -9.51 -11.52 4.36
CA TRP A 208 -9.47 -10.69 5.57
C TRP A 208 -10.80 -9.96 5.78
N LYS A 209 -10.92 -9.22 6.88
CA LYS A 209 -12.10 -8.40 7.22
C LYS A 209 -11.67 -6.99 7.61
N ALA A 210 -12.21 -5.99 6.95
CA ALA A 210 -12.10 -4.59 7.35
C ALA A 210 -13.07 -4.26 8.49
N GLN A 211 -12.68 -3.36 9.38
CA GLN A 211 -13.51 -2.86 10.46
C GLN A 211 -14.59 -1.90 9.95
N ALA A 212 -14.23 -1.12 8.93
CA ALA A 212 -15.10 -0.16 8.27
C ALA A 212 -14.71 -0.06 6.78
N PRO A 213 -15.58 0.45 5.91
CA PRO A 213 -15.24 0.70 4.51
C PRO A 213 -14.02 1.62 4.32
N SER A 214 -13.81 2.59 5.22
CA SER A 214 -12.64 3.48 5.25
C SER A 214 -11.29 2.75 5.35
N GLN A 215 -11.29 1.51 5.85
CA GLN A 215 -10.08 0.70 6.01
C GLN A 215 -9.73 -0.12 4.75
N CYS A 216 -10.47 0.01 3.67
CA CYS A 216 -10.30 -0.81 2.47
C CYS A 216 -10.02 0.05 1.23
N VAL A 217 -8.91 -0.21 0.53
CA VAL A 217 -8.65 0.31 -0.81
C VAL A 217 -9.19 -0.69 -1.83
N THR A 218 -10.19 -0.25 -2.60
CA THR A 218 -10.85 -1.04 -3.63
C THR A 218 -10.25 -0.68 -4.99
N TYR A 219 -9.63 -1.66 -5.67
CA TYR A 219 -8.87 -1.43 -6.89
C TYR A 219 -8.85 -2.66 -7.80
N ASP A 220 -8.46 -2.48 -9.05
CA ASP A 220 -8.30 -3.52 -10.06
C ASP A 220 -6.87 -3.63 -10.60
N ALA A 221 -6.11 -2.55 -10.60
CA ALA A 221 -4.70 -2.51 -11.00
C ALA A 221 -3.97 -1.37 -10.27
N CYS A 222 -2.65 -1.50 -10.13
CA CYS A 222 -1.73 -0.46 -9.69
C CYS A 222 -0.46 -0.50 -10.56
N HIS A 223 0.59 0.20 -10.17
CA HIS A 223 1.87 0.25 -10.89
C HIS A 223 2.63 -1.09 -10.90
N ASP A 224 2.31 -2.02 -9.99
CA ASP A 224 2.88 -3.37 -9.97
C ASP A 224 2.12 -4.31 -10.90
N ASN A 225 2.84 -5.24 -11.53
CA ASN A 225 2.31 -6.22 -12.47
C ASN A 225 1.76 -5.61 -13.78
N ALA A 226 1.02 -6.40 -14.56
CA ALA A 226 0.43 -5.95 -15.80
C ALA A 226 -0.72 -4.95 -15.55
N THR A 227 -0.87 -3.99 -16.47
CA THR A 227 -2.07 -3.15 -16.49
C THR A 227 -3.32 -4.02 -16.65
N LEU A 228 -4.47 -3.48 -16.25
CA LEU A 228 -5.74 -4.20 -16.41
C LEU A 228 -5.98 -4.60 -17.89
N TYR A 229 -5.71 -3.67 -18.82
CA TYR A 229 -5.90 -3.93 -20.25
C TYR A 229 -4.97 -5.01 -20.77
N ASP A 230 -3.69 -4.97 -20.42
CA ASP A 230 -2.71 -5.98 -20.85
C ASP A 230 -3.07 -7.38 -20.30
N GLN A 231 -3.52 -7.47 -19.05
CA GLN A 231 -3.98 -8.74 -18.49
C GLN A 231 -5.25 -9.26 -19.18
N ILE A 232 -6.20 -8.39 -19.53
CA ILE A 232 -7.39 -8.79 -20.31
C ILE A 232 -6.97 -9.38 -21.66
N ILE A 233 -6.09 -8.71 -22.38
CA ILE A 233 -5.60 -9.20 -23.69
C ILE A 233 -4.88 -10.53 -23.53
N ALA A 234 -3.96 -10.66 -22.59
CA ALA A 234 -3.20 -11.86 -22.37
C ALA A 234 -4.09 -13.07 -21.98
N SER A 235 -5.02 -12.86 -21.04
CA SER A 235 -5.86 -13.93 -20.49
C SER A 235 -7.00 -14.37 -21.40
N THR A 236 -7.44 -13.50 -22.32
CA THR A 236 -8.54 -13.82 -23.26
C THR A 236 -8.06 -14.21 -24.66
N GLY A 237 -6.80 -13.89 -25.01
CA GLY A 237 -6.28 -14.09 -26.37
C GLY A 237 -6.91 -13.18 -27.42
N LEU A 238 -7.59 -12.10 -27.01
CA LEU A 238 -8.14 -11.12 -27.92
C LEU A 238 -7.03 -10.40 -28.68
N ALA A 239 -7.21 -10.28 -29.98
CA ALA A 239 -6.22 -9.61 -30.82
C ALA A 239 -6.24 -8.09 -30.63
N ASP A 240 -5.07 -7.48 -30.54
CA ASP A 240 -4.84 -6.02 -30.44
C ASP A 240 -3.86 -5.61 -31.54
N TYR A 241 -4.40 -5.27 -32.73
CA TYR A 241 -3.61 -4.96 -33.92
C TYR A 241 -3.47 -3.44 -34.15
N GLY A 242 -2.91 -2.75 -33.14
CA GLY A 242 -2.67 -1.30 -33.23
C GLY A 242 -3.90 -0.42 -32.92
N GLU A 243 -5.08 -0.99 -32.80
CA GLU A 243 -6.27 -0.37 -32.24
C GLU A 243 -6.76 -1.22 -31.05
N ARG A 244 -7.19 -0.55 -29.98
CA ARG A 244 -7.69 -1.26 -28.77
C ARG A 244 -8.89 -2.13 -29.11
N ASN A 245 -8.83 -3.38 -28.73
CA ASN A 245 -9.92 -4.35 -28.94
C ASN A 245 -11.19 -3.90 -28.21
N SER A 246 -12.32 -3.83 -28.94
CA SER A 246 -13.58 -3.32 -28.41
C SER A 246 -14.15 -4.15 -27.26
N GLU A 247 -13.97 -5.48 -27.26
CA GLU A 247 -14.42 -6.37 -26.19
C GLU A 247 -13.55 -6.19 -24.95
N ALA A 248 -12.23 -6.08 -25.11
CA ALA A 248 -11.31 -5.78 -24.00
C ALA A 248 -11.61 -4.42 -23.36
N VAL A 249 -11.96 -3.41 -24.17
CA VAL A 249 -12.40 -2.09 -23.67
C VAL A 249 -13.69 -2.20 -22.86
N LYS A 250 -14.66 -3.03 -23.28
CA LYS A 250 -15.89 -3.27 -22.50
C LYS A 250 -15.60 -3.94 -21.15
N MET A 251 -14.70 -4.93 -21.12
CA MET A 251 -14.27 -5.58 -19.87
C MET A 251 -13.56 -4.59 -18.94
N ASN A 252 -12.66 -3.76 -19.46
CA ASN A 252 -11.99 -2.71 -18.70
C ASN A 252 -13.00 -1.71 -18.11
N ARG A 253 -13.97 -1.24 -18.88
CA ARG A 253 -15.05 -0.37 -18.40
C ARG A 253 -15.91 -1.04 -17.33
N LEU A 254 -16.18 -2.34 -17.44
CA LEU A 254 -16.90 -3.08 -16.41
C LEU A 254 -16.11 -3.12 -15.10
N ALA A 255 -14.80 -3.36 -15.14
CA ALA A 255 -13.95 -3.29 -13.97
C ALA A 255 -14.00 -1.90 -13.30
N SER A 256 -13.80 -0.83 -14.08
CA SER A 256 -13.91 0.54 -13.58
C SER A 256 -15.28 0.82 -12.96
N ALA A 257 -16.37 0.37 -13.59
CA ALA A 257 -17.71 0.51 -13.04
C ALA A 257 -17.85 -0.20 -11.69
N ILE A 258 -17.31 -1.41 -11.54
CA ILE A 258 -17.30 -2.14 -10.28
C ILE A 258 -16.55 -1.34 -9.22
N ILE A 259 -15.35 -0.83 -9.52
CA ILE A 259 -14.53 -0.07 -8.56
C ILE A 259 -15.25 1.20 -8.11
N TYR A 260 -15.73 2.02 -9.04
CA TYR A 260 -16.34 3.33 -8.72
C TYR A 260 -17.72 3.23 -8.06
N THR A 261 -18.38 2.07 -8.13
CA THR A 261 -19.68 1.82 -7.45
C THR A 261 -19.53 0.99 -6.17
N SER A 262 -18.31 0.59 -5.82
CA SER A 262 -18.01 -0.16 -4.60
C SER A 262 -17.89 0.76 -3.38
N GLN A 263 -18.05 0.20 -2.20
CA GLN A 263 -17.64 0.84 -0.95
C GLN A 263 -16.11 0.80 -0.81
N GLY A 264 -15.59 1.66 0.07
CA GLY A 264 -14.15 1.79 0.31
C GLY A 264 -13.55 2.98 -0.43
N ILE A 265 -12.22 3.03 -0.42
CA ILE A 265 -11.44 4.05 -1.13
C ILE A 265 -11.20 3.53 -2.54
N SER A 266 -11.81 4.16 -3.54
CA SER A 266 -11.60 3.78 -4.94
C SER A 266 -10.20 4.18 -5.40
N PHE A 267 -9.48 3.24 -5.99
CA PHE A 267 -8.15 3.47 -6.55
C PHE A 267 -8.08 2.87 -7.96
N THR A 268 -7.54 3.63 -8.89
CA THR A 268 -7.33 3.19 -10.29
C THR A 268 -5.96 3.66 -10.78
N LEU A 269 -5.32 2.84 -11.59
CA LEU A 269 -4.13 3.21 -12.35
C LEU A 269 -4.57 4.06 -13.55
N ALA A 270 -4.02 5.28 -13.67
CA ALA A 270 -4.28 6.22 -14.77
C ALA A 270 -3.31 6.02 -15.94
#